data_4cf834bc1ff40c661ab731fac23184a5
#
_entry.id   4cf834bc1ff40c661ab731fac23184a5
#
_cell.length_a   1.000
_cell.length_b   1.000
_cell.length_c   1.000
_cell.angle_alpha   90.00
_cell.angle_beta   90.00
_cell.angle_gamma   90.00
#
_symmetry.space_group_name_H-M   'P 1'
#
loop_
_entity.id
_entity.type
_entity.pdbx_description
1 polymer ?
#
loop_
_entity_poly.entity_id
_entity_poly.type
_entity_poly.pdbx_seq_one_letter_code
_entity_poly.pdbx_strand_id
1 'polypeptide(L)'
;MKSIAYITPNFTANAVRFIEALTTLHDIRLVLISQEPVDLLPSWLQSRLFTSREVADVFDKWTLIKTLTDLQKITGAFDRILGATEQLQVPMAEARLALGVPGMNTESAQNFRDKARMKMLFNENKIPCARHALAHDLESALEFARKCPYPVVAKPVAGAGSQTTYRVSNDEEMFTAFSSLGHAVAEGVIIEEFIQGEEFSLDTFMLNGKILGQTINHYYPTPLEAMSNPWIQWRVILRKEHNNKAFDDIRKAGKKALDVLGMKTGLSHMEWFRRKDGSIAISEIAARPPGAQFTTLISRACDFDAIKAWARLMIYDEPVSPEIKYSCGAAYLRGQGEGKVSQVEGLGAIRTKYADIITDIRVPKIGQEKSLSYEGEGFVILRHPDSKVVEEALKEIVETVRVVLA
;
A
#
# COMPACT_ATOMS: atom_id res chain seq x y z
N MET A 1 -27.42 0.21 15.40
CA MET A 1 -26.69 0.97 14.37
C MET A 1 -25.35 1.40 14.96
N LYS A 2 -24.22 1.00 14.33
CA LYS A 2 -22.87 1.30 14.81
C LYS A 2 -22.41 2.69 14.36
N SER A 3 -21.69 3.40 15.22
CA SER A 3 -21.09 4.71 14.90
C SER A 3 -19.65 4.51 14.44
N ILE A 4 -19.35 4.84 13.21
CA ILE A 4 -18.04 4.61 12.57
C ILE A 4 -17.45 5.94 12.12
N ALA A 5 -16.25 6.26 12.60
CA ALA A 5 -15.45 7.35 12.05
C ALA A 5 -14.51 6.79 10.97
N TYR A 6 -14.57 7.35 9.77
CA TYR A 6 -13.59 7.10 8.71
C TYR A 6 -12.77 8.36 8.45
N ILE A 7 -11.45 8.22 8.48
CA ILE A 7 -10.51 9.32 8.39
C ILE A 7 -9.70 9.18 7.10
N THR A 8 -9.65 10.26 6.33
CA THR A 8 -8.80 10.33 5.12
C THR A 8 -8.28 11.76 4.94
N PRO A 9 -7.01 11.98 4.54
CA PRO A 9 -6.53 13.34 4.31
C PRO A 9 -7.22 14.00 3.11
N ASN A 10 -7.39 13.26 2.01
CA ASN A 10 -7.93 13.78 0.75
C ASN A 10 -8.80 12.75 0.04
N PHE A 11 -9.54 13.20 -0.98
CA PHE A 11 -10.48 12.38 -1.75
C PHE A 11 -9.85 11.84 -3.04
N THR A 12 -8.69 11.20 -2.92
CA THR A 12 -8.16 10.43 -4.06
C THR A 12 -9.17 9.40 -4.55
N ALA A 13 -9.05 8.98 -5.80
CA ALA A 13 -9.92 7.94 -6.36
C ALA A 13 -9.95 6.66 -5.48
N ASN A 14 -8.82 6.32 -4.85
CA ASN A 14 -8.77 5.18 -3.94
C ASN A 14 -9.53 5.46 -2.62
N ALA A 15 -9.35 6.64 -2.02
CA ALA A 15 -10.07 7.02 -0.79
C ALA A 15 -11.60 7.03 -1.02
N VAL A 16 -12.06 7.53 -2.15
CA VAL A 16 -13.49 7.54 -2.53
C VAL A 16 -14.05 6.11 -2.56
N ARG A 17 -13.32 5.12 -3.10
CA ARG A 17 -13.76 3.72 -3.13
C ARG A 17 -13.97 3.13 -1.72
N PHE A 18 -13.14 3.51 -0.74
CA PHE A 18 -13.34 3.11 0.66
C PHE A 18 -14.58 3.76 1.26
N ILE A 19 -14.79 5.04 1.01
CA ILE A 19 -16.00 5.76 1.46
C ILE A 19 -17.25 5.11 0.83
N GLU A 20 -17.25 4.84 -0.48
CA GLU A 20 -18.32 4.14 -1.17
C GLU A 20 -18.63 2.79 -0.53
N ALA A 21 -17.63 1.95 -0.32
CA ALA A 21 -17.82 0.64 0.30
C ALA A 21 -18.45 0.74 1.69
N LEU A 22 -18.00 1.69 2.52
CA LEU A 22 -18.58 1.94 3.84
C LEU A 22 -20.04 2.42 3.75
N THR A 23 -20.39 3.29 2.82
CA THR A 23 -21.78 3.77 2.64
C THR A 23 -22.74 2.70 2.11
N THR A 24 -22.25 1.54 1.65
CA THR A 24 -23.12 0.39 1.31
C THR A 24 -23.59 -0.40 2.52
N LEU A 25 -23.05 -0.12 3.72
CA LEU A 25 -23.42 -0.78 4.95
C LEU A 25 -24.60 -0.03 5.60
N HIS A 26 -25.75 -0.68 5.71
CA HIS A 26 -27.02 0.00 6.04
C HIS A 26 -27.27 0.25 7.53
N ASP A 27 -26.52 -0.42 8.40
CA ASP A 27 -26.71 -0.37 9.86
C ASP A 27 -25.62 0.45 10.58
N ILE A 28 -24.93 1.32 9.84
CA ILE A 28 -23.90 2.23 10.39
C ILE A 28 -24.29 3.69 10.26
N ARG A 29 -23.81 4.50 11.19
CA ARG A 29 -23.71 5.96 11.07
C ARG A 29 -22.28 6.28 10.69
N LEU A 30 -22.04 6.58 9.41
CA LEU A 30 -20.70 6.90 8.90
C LEU A 30 -20.41 8.38 9.09
N VAL A 31 -19.39 8.67 9.87
CA VAL A 31 -18.83 10.00 10.06
C VAL A 31 -17.53 10.10 9.27
N LEU A 32 -17.43 11.09 8.39
CA LEU A 32 -16.22 11.33 7.58
C LEU A 32 -15.41 12.47 8.19
N ILE A 33 -14.10 12.26 8.38
CA ILE A 33 -13.15 13.30 8.80
C ILE A 33 -12.08 13.43 7.72
N SER A 34 -11.86 14.65 7.20
CA SER A 34 -10.94 14.92 6.09
C SER A 34 -10.28 16.27 6.20
N GLN A 35 -9.19 16.48 5.45
CA GLN A 35 -8.57 17.80 5.27
C GLN A 35 -9.18 18.55 4.08
N GLU A 36 -9.87 17.82 3.20
CA GLU A 36 -10.62 18.41 2.08
C GLU A 36 -12.08 18.58 2.44
N PRO A 37 -12.73 19.67 1.93
CA PRO A 37 -14.16 19.91 2.13
C PRO A 37 -15.01 18.80 1.47
N VAL A 38 -16.06 18.38 2.17
CA VAL A 38 -16.93 17.26 1.76
C VAL A 38 -17.64 17.49 0.43
N ASP A 39 -17.82 18.73 0.01
CA ASP A 39 -18.46 19.13 -1.26
C ASP A 39 -17.64 18.71 -2.50
N LEU A 40 -16.37 18.35 -2.34
CA LEU A 40 -15.57 17.74 -3.39
C LEU A 40 -15.98 16.28 -3.67
N LEU A 41 -16.72 15.64 -2.77
CA LEU A 41 -17.29 14.31 -3.05
C LEU A 41 -18.55 14.44 -3.93
N PRO A 42 -18.89 13.40 -4.71
CA PRO A 42 -20.17 13.32 -5.41
C PRO A 42 -21.35 13.50 -4.44
N SER A 43 -22.36 14.30 -4.82
CA SER A 43 -23.52 14.62 -3.97
C SER A 43 -24.27 13.38 -3.45
N TRP A 44 -24.38 12.33 -4.28
CA TRP A 44 -24.98 11.08 -3.87
C TRP A 44 -24.21 10.37 -2.75
N LEU A 45 -22.89 10.60 -2.67
CA LEU A 45 -22.05 10.03 -1.61
C LEU A 45 -22.17 10.83 -0.33
N GLN A 46 -22.16 12.18 -0.46
CA GLN A 46 -22.39 13.10 0.65
C GLN A 46 -23.71 12.79 1.39
N SER A 47 -24.79 12.52 0.64
CA SER A 47 -26.12 12.23 1.19
C SER A 47 -26.21 10.92 2.01
N ARG A 48 -25.22 10.04 1.89
CA ARG A 48 -25.12 8.78 2.65
C ARG A 48 -24.28 8.89 3.92
N LEU A 49 -23.60 10.00 4.12
CA LEU A 49 -22.86 10.26 5.36
C LEU A 49 -23.84 10.68 6.46
N PHE A 50 -23.63 10.22 7.68
CA PHE A 50 -24.35 10.72 8.84
C PHE A 50 -23.96 12.18 9.11
N THR A 51 -22.66 12.46 9.06
CA THR A 51 -22.09 13.82 9.14
C THR A 51 -20.64 13.79 8.63
N SER A 52 -20.07 14.97 8.41
CA SER A 52 -18.66 15.14 8.06
C SER A 52 -18.02 16.27 8.86
N ARG A 53 -16.69 16.22 8.97
CA ARG A 53 -15.89 17.26 9.60
C ARG A 53 -14.60 17.48 8.82
N GLU A 54 -14.42 18.70 8.34
CA GLU A 54 -13.14 19.18 7.83
C GLU A 54 -12.23 19.58 8.99
N VAL A 55 -10.94 19.22 8.92
CA VAL A 55 -9.91 19.57 9.91
C VAL A 55 -8.64 20.01 9.20
N ALA A 56 -7.84 20.84 9.85
CA ALA A 56 -6.60 21.36 9.27
C ALA A 56 -5.55 20.25 9.05
N ASP A 57 -5.45 19.30 9.98
CA ASP A 57 -4.49 18.19 9.91
C ASP A 57 -5.05 16.92 10.56
N VAL A 58 -5.28 15.88 9.74
CA VAL A 58 -5.71 14.55 10.20
C VAL A 58 -4.56 13.72 10.79
N PHE A 59 -3.32 14.15 10.60
CA PHE A 59 -2.14 13.46 11.14
C PHE A 59 -1.78 13.94 12.54
N ASP A 60 -2.28 15.14 12.96
CA ASP A 60 -2.14 15.60 14.33
C ASP A 60 -3.13 14.89 15.27
N LYS A 61 -2.58 14.11 16.23
CA LYS A 61 -3.39 13.33 17.16
C LYS A 61 -4.33 14.19 18.01
N TRP A 62 -3.90 15.39 18.40
CA TRP A 62 -4.72 16.26 19.26
C TRP A 62 -5.91 16.83 18.51
N THR A 63 -5.72 17.19 17.25
CA THR A 63 -6.80 17.57 16.33
C THR A 63 -7.80 16.41 16.15
N LEU A 64 -7.31 15.19 15.95
CA LEU A 64 -8.19 14.01 15.83
C LEU A 64 -8.96 13.73 17.13
N ILE A 65 -8.27 13.68 18.27
CA ILE A 65 -8.90 13.40 19.59
C ILE A 65 -9.99 14.43 19.88
N LYS A 66 -9.67 15.73 19.72
CA LYS A 66 -10.64 16.81 19.93
C LYS A 66 -11.85 16.68 18.99
N THR A 67 -11.60 16.49 17.69
CA THR A 67 -12.66 16.36 16.68
C THR A 67 -13.58 15.19 16.98
N LEU A 68 -13.01 14.02 17.26
CA LEU A 68 -13.78 12.82 17.59
C LEU A 68 -14.57 12.98 18.89
N THR A 69 -13.99 13.62 19.93
CA THR A 69 -14.68 13.95 21.19
C THR A 69 -15.88 14.87 20.94
N ASP A 70 -15.73 15.89 20.10
CA ASP A 70 -16.83 16.78 19.77
C ASP A 70 -17.92 16.07 18.96
N LEU A 71 -17.55 15.20 18.04
CA LEU A 71 -18.49 14.41 17.24
C LEU A 71 -19.25 13.38 18.10
N GLN A 72 -18.67 12.82 19.16
CA GLN A 72 -19.38 11.91 20.10
C GLN A 72 -20.60 12.56 20.77
N LYS A 73 -20.67 13.90 20.87
CA LYS A 73 -21.83 14.62 21.40
C LYS A 73 -23.10 14.43 20.54
N ILE A 74 -22.93 14.14 19.24
CA ILE A 74 -24.03 13.94 18.28
C ILE A 74 -24.16 12.49 17.80
N THR A 75 -23.06 11.71 17.82
CA THR A 75 -23.06 10.33 17.35
C THR A 75 -23.23 9.30 18.45
N GLY A 76 -22.96 9.69 19.71
CA GLY A 76 -22.63 8.77 20.78
C GLY A 76 -21.21 8.24 20.62
N ALA A 77 -20.83 7.27 21.46
CA ALA A 77 -19.53 6.63 21.38
C ALA A 77 -19.30 5.97 20.00
N PHE A 78 -18.07 6.09 19.49
CA PHE A 78 -17.69 5.38 18.27
C PHE A 78 -17.43 3.89 18.53
N ASP A 79 -17.98 3.03 17.68
CA ASP A 79 -17.67 1.60 17.69
C ASP A 79 -16.33 1.30 17.02
N ARG A 80 -15.97 2.07 15.97
CA ARG A 80 -14.69 1.94 15.25
C ARG A 80 -14.21 3.30 14.74
N ILE A 81 -12.88 3.45 14.68
CA ILE A 81 -12.17 4.54 14.00
C ILE A 81 -11.30 3.89 12.94
N LEU A 82 -11.54 4.19 11.66
CA LEU A 82 -10.95 3.53 10.51
C LEU A 82 -10.27 4.54 9.57
N GLY A 83 -9.28 4.08 8.82
CA GLY A 83 -8.61 4.80 7.74
C GLY A 83 -7.68 3.86 6.99
N ALA A 84 -7.51 4.10 5.70
CA ALA A 84 -6.69 3.26 4.80
C ALA A 84 -5.30 3.86 4.53
N THR A 85 -5.03 5.09 4.96
CA THR A 85 -3.75 5.77 4.78
C THR A 85 -2.74 5.32 5.85
N GLU A 86 -1.52 5.06 5.45
CA GLU A 86 -0.48 4.52 6.34
C GLU A 86 -0.09 5.49 7.44
N GLN A 87 0.09 6.76 7.09
CA GLN A 87 0.45 7.81 8.05
C GLN A 87 -0.60 8.02 9.15
N LEU A 88 -1.85 7.61 8.91
CA LEU A 88 -2.94 7.71 9.89
C LEU A 88 -2.91 6.61 10.96
N GLN A 89 -2.17 5.53 10.77
CA GLN A 89 -2.29 4.36 11.66
C GLN A 89 -1.92 4.71 13.12
N VAL A 90 -0.86 5.48 13.33
CA VAL A 90 -0.43 5.91 14.68
C VAL A 90 -1.39 6.94 15.28
N PRO A 91 -1.70 8.08 14.63
CA PRO A 91 -2.67 9.04 15.16
C PRO A 91 -4.04 8.41 15.48
N MET A 92 -4.54 7.51 14.63
CA MET A 92 -5.77 6.78 14.90
C MET A 92 -5.67 5.85 16.11
N ALA A 93 -4.53 5.19 16.31
CA ALA A 93 -4.33 4.32 17.47
C ALA A 93 -4.29 5.13 18.76
N GLU A 94 -3.66 6.31 18.76
CA GLU A 94 -3.66 7.24 19.90
C GLU A 94 -5.08 7.78 20.17
N ALA A 95 -5.84 8.12 19.14
CA ALA A 95 -7.24 8.55 19.29
C ALA A 95 -8.14 7.41 19.83
N ARG A 96 -7.96 6.18 19.36
CA ARG A 96 -8.66 5.01 19.91
C ARG A 96 -8.37 4.81 21.39
N LEU A 97 -7.10 4.91 21.78
CA LEU A 97 -6.70 4.81 23.19
C LEU A 97 -7.36 5.89 24.04
N ALA A 98 -7.32 7.14 23.61
CA ALA A 98 -7.88 8.28 24.34
C ALA A 98 -9.40 8.19 24.51
N LEU A 99 -10.10 7.61 23.55
CA LEU A 99 -11.58 7.53 23.52
C LEU A 99 -12.14 6.16 23.92
N GLY A 100 -11.28 5.20 24.27
CA GLY A 100 -11.71 3.84 24.62
C GLY A 100 -12.31 3.06 23.46
N VAL A 101 -11.95 3.38 22.20
CA VAL A 101 -12.46 2.73 20.99
C VAL A 101 -11.59 1.51 20.65
N PRO A 102 -12.18 0.32 20.39
CA PRO A 102 -11.41 -0.87 20.08
C PRO A 102 -10.72 -0.78 18.71
N GLY A 103 -9.55 -1.42 18.58
CA GLY A 103 -8.77 -1.51 17.37
C GLY A 103 -7.28 -1.75 17.63
N MET A 104 -6.44 -1.54 16.63
CA MET A 104 -5.00 -1.63 16.78
C MET A 104 -4.50 -0.62 17.82
N ASN A 105 -3.70 -1.08 18.79
CA ASN A 105 -3.12 -0.23 19.82
C ASN A 105 -1.92 0.58 19.31
N THR A 106 -1.46 1.53 20.09
CA THR A 106 -0.38 2.45 19.73
C THR A 106 0.96 1.74 19.51
N GLU A 107 1.28 0.75 20.34
CA GLU A 107 2.52 -0.02 20.20
C GLU A 107 2.56 -0.78 18.87
N SER A 108 1.50 -1.52 18.55
CA SER A 108 1.39 -2.22 17.27
C SER A 108 1.43 -1.25 16.08
N ALA A 109 0.72 -0.12 16.15
CA ALA A 109 0.74 0.89 15.09
C ALA A 109 2.17 1.43 14.85
N GLN A 110 2.93 1.70 15.92
CA GLN A 110 4.33 2.11 15.83
C GLN A 110 5.21 1.01 15.22
N ASN A 111 5.01 -0.25 15.62
CA ASN A 111 5.78 -1.38 15.08
C ASN A 111 5.63 -1.51 13.57
N PHE A 112 4.45 -1.18 13.01
CA PHE A 112 4.21 -1.19 11.57
C PHE A 112 4.69 0.09 10.87
N ARG A 113 4.75 1.22 11.57
CA ARG A 113 5.07 2.52 10.97
C ARG A 113 6.56 2.81 10.94
N ASP A 114 7.29 2.42 11.97
CA ASP A 114 8.72 2.67 12.14
C ASP A 114 9.52 1.49 11.60
N LYS A 115 10.18 1.70 10.45
CA LYS A 115 10.98 0.66 9.79
C LYS A 115 12.16 0.17 10.63
N ALA A 116 12.77 1.06 11.43
CA ALA A 116 13.89 0.67 12.31
C ALA A 116 13.41 -0.25 13.42
N ARG A 117 12.29 0.12 14.07
CA ARG A 117 11.63 -0.69 15.09
C ARG A 117 11.15 -2.02 14.53
N MET A 118 10.53 -2.03 13.36
CA MET A 118 10.12 -3.24 12.64
C MET A 118 11.30 -4.20 12.42
N LYS A 119 12.40 -3.68 11.90
CA LYS A 119 13.60 -4.49 11.60
C LYS A 119 14.30 -4.99 12.87
N MET A 120 14.33 -4.19 13.93
CA MET A 120 14.81 -4.61 15.24
C MET A 120 14.01 -5.83 15.74
N LEU A 121 12.69 -5.73 15.73
CA LEU A 121 11.79 -6.83 16.12
C LEU A 121 11.97 -8.07 15.23
N PHE A 122 12.23 -7.89 13.93
CA PHE A 122 12.52 -9.01 13.03
C PHE A 122 13.81 -9.73 13.42
N ASN A 123 14.89 -8.99 13.71
CA ASN A 123 16.16 -9.58 14.13
C ASN A 123 16.04 -10.34 15.43
N GLU A 124 15.44 -9.73 16.46
CA GLU A 124 15.23 -10.35 17.78
C GLU A 124 14.44 -11.67 17.67
N ASN A 125 13.52 -11.73 16.74
CA ASN A 125 12.67 -12.90 16.51
C ASN A 125 13.15 -13.81 15.38
N LYS A 126 14.34 -13.60 14.81
CA LYS A 126 14.91 -14.40 13.71
C LYS A 126 13.94 -14.49 12.51
N ILE A 127 13.34 -13.38 12.15
CA ILE A 127 12.52 -13.22 10.94
C ILE A 127 13.47 -12.76 9.82
N PRO A 128 13.47 -13.42 8.65
CA PRO A 128 14.40 -13.08 7.58
C PRO A 128 14.07 -11.68 7.01
N CYS A 129 15.06 -10.79 7.08
CA CYS A 129 15.00 -9.44 6.50
C CYS A 129 16.38 -9.04 5.97
N ALA A 130 16.47 -7.90 5.29
CA ALA A 130 17.73 -7.31 4.87
C ALA A 130 18.64 -7.00 6.07
N ARG A 131 19.96 -7.16 5.90
CA ARG A 131 20.93 -6.56 6.84
C ARG A 131 20.71 -5.06 6.85
N HIS A 132 20.71 -4.45 8.01
CA HIS A 132 20.39 -3.03 8.13
C HIS A 132 21.07 -2.38 9.34
N ALA A 133 21.13 -1.05 9.31
CA ALA A 133 21.47 -0.22 10.45
C ALA A 133 20.62 1.04 10.42
N LEU A 134 20.40 1.64 11.61
CA LEU A 134 19.85 2.97 11.75
C LEU A 134 21.02 3.96 11.83
N ALA A 135 21.04 4.94 10.95
CA ALA A 135 22.05 5.99 10.88
C ALA A 135 21.41 7.36 11.16
N HIS A 136 22.03 8.14 12.04
CA HIS A 136 21.64 9.52 12.33
C HIS A 136 22.61 10.55 11.73
N ASP A 137 23.66 10.08 11.07
CA ASP A 137 24.66 10.86 10.37
C ASP A 137 25.29 10.06 9.24
N LEU A 138 26.04 10.74 8.38
CA LEU A 138 26.73 10.14 7.25
C LEU A 138 27.79 9.12 7.69
N GLU A 139 28.49 9.36 8.80
CA GLU A 139 29.58 8.48 9.27
C GLU A 139 29.04 7.10 9.64
N SER A 140 27.96 7.03 10.41
CA SER A 140 27.31 5.76 10.77
C SER A 140 26.79 5.00 9.55
N ALA A 141 26.32 5.71 8.53
CA ALA A 141 25.90 5.09 7.26
C ALA A 141 27.10 4.50 6.49
N LEU A 142 28.21 5.22 6.40
CA LEU A 142 29.45 4.74 5.78
C LEU A 142 30.06 3.57 6.56
N GLU A 143 29.98 3.58 7.90
CA GLU A 143 30.40 2.44 8.74
C GLU A 143 29.61 1.17 8.40
N PHE A 144 28.31 1.28 8.19
CA PHE A 144 27.50 0.16 7.73
C PHE A 144 27.94 -0.32 6.35
N ALA A 145 28.18 0.58 5.41
CA ALA A 145 28.61 0.23 4.03
C ALA A 145 29.96 -0.48 4.01
N ARG A 146 30.88 -0.16 4.93
CA ARG A 146 32.15 -0.91 5.09
C ARG A 146 31.93 -2.38 5.48
N LYS A 147 30.85 -2.68 6.21
CA LYS A 147 30.47 -4.04 6.67
C LYS A 147 29.52 -4.75 5.72
N CYS A 148 28.78 -3.99 4.92
CA CYS A 148 27.80 -4.45 3.94
C CYS A 148 28.10 -3.79 2.59
N PRO A 149 28.89 -4.45 1.70
CA PRO A 149 29.32 -3.86 0.45
C PRO A 149 28.21 -3.30 -0.41
N TYR A 150 28.49 -2.23 -1.12
CA TYR A 150 27.58 -1.63 -2.09
C TYR A 150 27.11 -2.62 -3.16
N PRO A 151 25.90 -2.41 -3.75
CA PRO A 151 25.00 -1.31 -3.44
C PRO A 151 24.22 -1.53 -2.14
N VAL A 152 23.85 -0.43 -1.50
CA VAL A 152 22.93 -0.39 -0.35
C VAL A 152 21.72 0.47 -0.64
N VAL A 153 20.71 0.43 0.21
CA VAL A 153 19.51 1.28 0.13
C VAL A 153 19.49 2.21 1.34
N ALA A 154 19.30 3.52 1.10
CA ALA A 154 19.08 4.53 2.14
C ALA A 154 17.64 5.04 2.05
N LYS A 155 16.89 5.01 3.17
CA LYS A 155 15.49 5.46 3.22
C LYS A 155 15.14 5.98 4.62
N PRO A 156 14.21 6.95 4.76
CA PRO A 156 13.77 7.42 6.07
C PRO A 156 13.05 6.31 6.84
N VAL A 157 13.10 6.37 8.19
CA VAL A 157 12.40 5.39 9.07
C VAL A 157 10.90 5.38 8.84
N ALA A 158 10.30 6.51 8.46
CA ALA A 158 8.87 6.66 8.22
C ALA A 158 8.63 7.21 6.81
N GLY A 159 8.29 6.36 5.86
CA GLY A 159 7.97 6.70 4.45
C GLY A 159 6.95 5.73 3.88
N ALA A 160 6.48 5.99 2.67
CA ALA A 160 5.59 5.11 1.91
C ALA A 160 5.82 5.29 0.40
N GLY A 161 5.52 4.24 -0.40
CA GLY A 161 5.50 4.30 -1.87
C GLY A 161 6.86 4.50 -2.53
N SER A 162 7.94 4.00 -1.94
CA SER A 162 9.32 4.14 -2.44
C SER A 162 9.79 5.59 -2.67
N GLN A 163 9.03 6.57 -2.18
CA GLN A 163 9.44 7.98 -2.21
C GLN A 163 10.59 8.17 -1.24
N THR A 164 11.58 8.99 -1.63
CA THR A 164 12.80 9.22 -0.83
C THR A 164 13.59 7.95 -0.49
N THR A 165 13.53 6.92 -1.35
CA THR A 165 14.33 5.70 -1.25
C THR A 165 15.45 5.77 -2.28
N TYR A 166 16.70 5.67 -1.83
CA TYR A 166 17.89 5.82 -2.68
C TYR A 166 18.66 4.51 -2.75
N ARG A 167 18.92 4.01 -3.96
CA ARG A 167 19.95 3.01 -4.17
C ARG A 167 21.29 3.74 -4.23
N VAL A 168 22.24 3.29 -3.44
CA VAL A 168 23.54 3.93 -3.26
C VAL A 168 24.64 2.94 -3.62
N SER A 169 25.52 3.30 -4.54
CA SER A 169 26.53 2.41 -5.11
C SER A 169 27.98 2.75 -4.68
N ASN A 170 28.18 3.88 -3.99
CA ASN A 170 29.46 4.35 -3.48
C ASN A 170 29.28 5.44 -2.42
N ASP A 171 30.39 5.88 -1.81
CA ASP A 171 30.38 6.89 -0.73
C ASP A 171 29.88 8.26 -1.21
N GLU A 172 30.13 8.65 -2.47
CA GLU A 172 29.67 9.92 -3.03
C GLU A 172 28.14 9.94 -3.20
N GLU A 173 27.58 8.84 -3.69
CA GLU A 173 26.12 8.67 -3.74
C GLU A 173 25.49 8.62 -2.33
N MET A 174 26.20 8.08 -1.32
CA MET A 174 25.74 8.11 0.07
C MET A 174 25.66 9.55 0.58
N PHE A 175 26.67 10.35 0.34
CA PHE A 175 26.65 11.78 0.68
C PHE A 175 25.48 12.51 0.01
N THR A 176 25.27 12.25 -1.27
CA THR A 176 24.16 12.85 -2.04
C THR A 176 22.80 12.44 -1.49
N ALA A 177 22.60 11.15 -1.15
CA ALA A 177 21.38 10.64 -0.55
C ALA A 177 21.10 11.31 0.81
N PHE A 178 22.10 11.41 1.69
CA PHE A 178 21.94 12.07 3.00
C PHE A 178 21.63 13.56 2.87
N SER A 179 22.28 14.24 1.94
CA SER A 179 21.98 15.66 1.63
C SER A 179 20.54 15.84 1.16
N SER A 180 20.04 14.92 0.33
CA SER A 180 18.66 14.94 -0.19
C SER A 180 17.63 14.57 0.86
N LEU A 181 17.96 13.70 1.82
CA LEU A 181 17.10 13.33 2.94
C LEU A 181 16.91 14.46 3.96
N GLY A 182 17.86 15.39 4.05
CA GLY A 182 17.70 16.63 4.82
C GLY A 182 17.26 16.39 6.27
N HIS A 183 16.13 16.95 6.65
CA HIS A 183 15.61 16.86 8.02
C HIS A 183 15.27 15.42 8.48
N ALA A 184 14.99 14.51 7.56
CA ALA A 184 14.70 13.10 7.90
C ALA A 184 15.92 12.41 8.55
N VAL A 185 17.15 12.91 8.33
CA VAL A 185 18.35 12.37 8.96
C VAL A 185 18.30 12.49 10.48
N ALA A 186 17.71 13.56 11.01
CA ALA A 186 17.58 13.75 12.47
C ALA A 186 16.66 12.70 13.12
N GLU A 187 15.61 12.26 12.39
CA GLU A 187 14.72 11.18 12.84
C GLU A 187 15.35 9.80 12.65
N GLY A 188 16.33 9.69 11.75
CA GLY A 188 17.06 8.49 11.40
C GLY A 188 16.80 8.02 9.97
N VAL A 189 17.87 7.50 9.37
CA VAL A 189 17.87 6.88 8.04
C VAL A 189 18.19 5.41 8.21
N ILE A 190 17.35 4.54 7.68
CA ILE A 190 17.67 3.12 7.61
C ILE A 190 18.58 2.89 6.40
N ILE A 191 19.71 2.25 6.64
CA ILE A 191 20.62 1.75 5.60
C ILE A 191 20.45 0.24 5.54
N GLU A 192 20.18 -0.28 4.35
CA GLU A 192 19.96 -1.72 4.14
C GLU A 192 20.82 -2.27 3.01
N GLU A 193 21.17 -3.55 3.08
CA GLU A 193 21.72 -4.24 1.91
C GLU A 193 20.72 -4.15 0.74
N PHE A 194 21.21 -3.89 -0.45
CA PHE A 194 20.39 -3.97 -1.66
C PHE A 194 20.17 -5.43 -2.02
N ILE A 195 18.92 -5.91 -1.86
CA ILE A 195 18.58 -7.30 -2.16
C ILE A 195 18.47 -7.49 -3.67
N GLN A 196 19.24 -8.42 -4.20
CA GLN A 196 19.13 -8.88 -5.58
C GLN A 196 18.20 -10.09 -5.65
N GLY A 197 17.03 -9.90 -6.26
CA GLY A 197 16.02 -10.96 -6.35
C GLY A 197 14.74 -10.48 -7.00
N GLU A 198 13.74 -11.32 -6.99
CA GLU A 198 12.39 -11.00 -7.41
C GLU A 198 11.61 -10.40 -6.24
N GLU A 199 10.87 -9.34 -6.49
CA GLU A 199 10.08 -8.64 -5.47
C GLU A 199 8.61 -8.99 -5.57
N PHE A 200 8.00 -9.23 -4.42
CA PHE A 200 6.63 -9.65 -4.26
C PHE A 200 5.93 -8.89 -3.13
N SER A 201 4.60 -8.90 -3.13
CA SER A 201 3.84 -8.65 -1.91
C SER A 201 3.20 -9.93 -1.37
N LEU A 202 2.88 -9.91 -0.07
CA LEU A 202 2.00 -10.86 0.60
C LEU A 202 0.92 -10.05 1.32
N ASP A 203 -0.29 -10.08 0.77
CA ASP A 203 -1.45 -9.41 1.37
C ASP A 203 -2.21 -10.40 2.24
N THR A 204 -2.47 -10.04 3.51
CA THR A 204 -3.05 -10.96 4.49
C THR A 204 -4.30 -10.37 5.13
N PHE A 205 -5.44 -11.04 4.99
CA PHE A 205 -6.62 -10.82 5.81
C PHE A 205 -6.49 -11.58 7.13
N MET A 206 -6.68 -10.88 8.25
CA MET A 206 -6.53 -11.45 9.59
C MET A 206 -7.70 -11.04 10.49
N LEU A 207 -8.17 -11.97 11.29
CA LEU A 207 -9.20 -11.75 12.32
C LEU A 207 -8.76 -12.40 13.64
N ASN A 208 -8.69 -11.58 14.70
CA ASN A 208 -8.33 -12.04 16.06
C ASN A 208 -7.04 -12.89 16.09
N GLY A 209 -6.01 -12.48 15.33
CA GLY A 209 -4.73 -13.18 15.23
C GLY A 209 -4.74 -14.42 14.32
N LYS A 210 -5.86 -14.74 13.68
CA LYS A 210 -5.95 -15.86 12.73
C LYS A 210 -5.93 -15.37 11.29
N ILE A 211 -5.12 -15.99 10.44
CA ILE A 211 -5.12 -15.73 9.00
C ILE A 211 -6.42 -16.29 8.42
N LEU A 212 -7.14 -15.47 7.67
CA LEU A 212 -8.34 -15.83 6.94
C LEU A 212 -8.02 -16.16 5.47
N GLY A 213 -7.05 -15.48 4.88
CA GLY A 213 -6.60 -15.70 3.53
C GLY A 213 -5.42 -14.80 3.17
N GLN A 214 -4.69 -15.22 2.14
CA GLN A 214 -3.47 -14.53 1.69
C GLN A 214 -3.41 -14.54 0.17
N THR A 215 -2.90 -13.45 -0.40
CA THR A 215 -2.59 -13.34 -1.83
C THR A 215 -1.15 -12.89 -2.03
N ILE A 216 -0.52 -13.35 -3.11
CA ILE A 216 0.86 -12.99 -3.45
C ILE A 216 0.86 -12.33 -4.83
N ASN A 217 1.39 -11.10 -4.89
CA ASN A 217 1.60 -10.39 -6.14
C ASN A 217 3.10 -10.36 -6.47
N HIS A 218 3.43 -10.43 -7.75
CA HIS A 218 4.79 -10.34 -8.27
C HIS A 218 4.94 -9.04 -9.06
N TYR A 219 6.01 -8.30 -8.85
CA TYR A 219 6.30 -6.99 -9.44
C TYR A 219 7.24 -7.11 -10.65
N TYR A 220 6.99 -6.31 -11.68
CA TYR A 220 7.83 -6.26 -12.90
C TYR A 220 7.95 -4.83 -13.44
N PRO A 221 9.09 -4.18 -13.28
CA PRO A 221 10.19 -4.50 -12.35
C PRO A 221 9.82 -4.20 -10.88
N THR A 222 10.84 -4.14 -10.00
CA THR A 222 10.62 -3.70 -8.61
C THR A 222 10.14 -2.25 -8.56
N PRO A 223 9.36 -1.82 -7.54
CA PRO A 223 8.93 -0.43 -7.40
C PRO A 223 10.10 0.56 -7.40
N LEU A 224 11.21 0.22 -6.75
CA LEU A 224 12.40 1.08 -6.73
C LEU A 224 12.99 1.27 -8.13
N GLU A 225 13.08 0.20 -8.92
CA GLU A 225 13.57 0.27 -10.29
C GLU A 225 12.61 1.08 -11.19
N ALA A 226 11.30 0.87 -11.03
CA ALA A 226 10.30 1.63 -11.76
C ALA A 226 10.36 3.13 -11.42
N MET A 227 10.52 3.50 -10.15
CA MET A 227 10.63 4.90 -9.72
C MET A 227 11.92 5.56 -10.18
N SER A 228 13.04 4.83 -10.15
CA SER A 228 14.34 5.33 -10.61
C SER A 228 14.44 5.49 -12.13
N ASN A 229 13.52 4.90 -12.89
CA ASN A 229 13.53 4.87 -14.35
C ASN A 229 12.15 5.26 -14.91
N PRO A 230 11.88 6.56 -15.11
CA PRO A 230 10.56 7.05 -15.54
C PRO A 230 10.03 6.46 -16.86
N TRP A 231 10.93 5.98 -17.73
CA TRP A 231 10.57 5.35 -19.00
C TRP A 231 10.14 3.89 -18.90
N ILE A 232 10.39 3.22 -17.74
CA ILE A 232 9.98 1.83 -17.55
C ILE A 232 8.50 1.78 -17.21
N GLN A 233 7.75 0.98 -17.96
CA GLN A 233 6.35 0.65 -17.63
C GLN A 233 6.31 -0.39 -16.52
N TRP A 234 5.38 -0.23 -15.57
CA TRP A 234 5.25 -1.11 -14.42
C TRP A 234 4.07 -2.07 -14.60
N ARG A 235 4.24 -3.31 -14.18
CA ARG A 235 3.18 -4.31 -14.16
C ARG A 235 3.27 -5.18 -12.91
N VAL A 236 2.10 -5.63 -12.46
CA VAL A 236 1.96 -6.51 -11.29
C VAL A 236 1.05 -7.66 -11.65
N ILE A 237 1.37 -8.85 -11.16
CA ILE A 237 0.53 -10.03 -11.37
C ILE A 237 0.30 -10.81 -10.08
N LEU A 238 -0.97 -11.11 -9.78
CA LEU A 238 -1.42 -12.09 -8.82
C LEU A 238 -1.64 -13.40 -9.57
N ARG A 239 -0.71 -14.35 -9.44
CA ARG A 239 -0.85 -15.67 -10.09
C ARG A 239 -1.60 -16.63 -9.17
N LYS A 240 -2.54 -17.37 -9.74
CA LYS A 240 -3.26 -18.43 -9.02
C LYS A 240 -2.29 -19.49 -8.48
N GLU A 241 -1.24 -19.80 -9.23
CA GLU A 241 -0.22 -20.79 -8.89
C GLU A 241 0.65 -20.38 -7.69
N HIS A 242 0.71 -19.10 -7.31
CA HIS A 242 1.41 -18.67 -6.10
C HIS A 242 0.75 -19.20 -4.81
N ASN A 243 -0.43 -19.80 -4.89
CA ASN A 243 -1.06 -20.47 -3.76
C ASN A 243 -0.58 -21.92 -3.56
N ASN A 244 0.65 -22.24 -3.97
CA ASN A 244 1.28 -23.56 -3.82
C ASN A 244 2.32 -23.57 -2.68
N LYS A 245 2.87 -24.76 -2.39
CA LYS A 245 3.85 -24.99 -1.32
C LYS A 245 5.19 -24.26 -1.50
N ALA A 246 5.54 -23.83 -2.71
CA ALA A 246 6.77 -23.08 -2.97
C ALA A 246 6.83 -21.73 -2.25
N PHE A 247 5.68 -21.24 -1.77
CA PHE A 247 5.55 -20.00 -1.02
C PHE A 247 5.20 -20.20 0.46
N ASP A 248 5.29 -21.43 1.00
CA ASP A 248 4.97 -21.71 2.41
C ASP A 248 5.99 -21.07 3.36
N ASP A 249 7.22 -20.89 2.92
CA ASP A 249 8.28 -20.23 3.67
C ASP A 249 7.92 -18.76 3.98
N ILE A 250 7.49 -18.00 2.97
CA ILE A 250 7.07 -16.61 3.17
C ILE A 250 5.75 -16.51 3.96
N ARG A 251 4.80 -17.42 3.75
CA ARG A 251 3.57 -17.46 4.55
C ARG A 251 3.85 -17.66 6.02
N LYS A 252 4.76 -18.61 6.34
CA LYS A 252 5.19 -18.88 7.72
C LYS A 252 5.95 -17.68 8.33
N ALA A 253 6.90 -17.12 7.60
CA ALA A 253 7.65 -15.96 8.05
C ALA A 253 6.73 -14.73 8.22
N GLY A 254 5.80 -14.52 7.28
CA GLY A 254 4.83 -13.44 7.31
C GLY A 254 3.87 -13.55 8.50
N LYS A 255 3.34 -14.76 8.79
CA LYS A 255 2.51 -14.96 9.99
C LYS A 255 3.27 -14.61 11.25
N LYS A 256 4.53 -15.07 11.37
CA LYS A 256 5.39 -14.75 12.51
C LYS A 256 5.65 -13.25 12.63
N ALA A 257 5.91 -12.57 11.51
CA ALA A 257 6.11 -11.12 11.48
C ALA A 257 4.86 -10.36 11.93
N LEU A 258 3.68 -10.72 11.42
CA LEU A 258 2.41 -10.10 11.83
C LEU A 258 2.13 -10.30 13.33
N ASP A 259 2.45 -11.46 13.89
CA ASP A 259 2.29 -11.74 15.33
C ASP A 259 3.23 -10.87 16.18
N VAL A 260 4.51 -10.82 15.79
CA VAL A 260 5.55 -10.04 16.50
C VAL A 260 5.25 -8.54 16.46
N LEU A 261 4.76 -8.03 15.32
CA LEU A 261 4.35 -6.63 15.19
C LEU A 261 3.02 -6.32 15.89
N GLY A 262 2.27 -7.35 16.32
CA GLY A 262 1.06 -7.23 17.12
C GLY A 262 -0.25 -7.09 16.32
N MET A 263 -0.28 -7.50 15.05
CA MET A 263 -1.51 -7.46 14.26
C MET A 263 -2.54 -8.47 14.78
N LYS A 264 -3.78 -8.01 14.93
CA LYS A 264 -4.90 -8.87 15.34
C LYS A 264 -5.98 -8.97 14.26
N THR A 265 -6.48 -7.84 13.78
CA THR A 265 -7.57 -7.80 12.80
C THR A 265 -7.29 -6.74 11.75
N GLY A 266 -7.51 -7.07 10.48
CA GLY A 266 -7.38 -6.15 9.35
C GLY A 266 -6.81 -6.80 8.09
N LEU A 267 -6.42 -5.96 7.16
CA LEU A 267 -5.69 -6.32 5.95
C LEU A 267 -4.29 -5.70 6.04
N SER A 268 -3.25 -6.52 5.86
CA SER A 268 -1.85 -6.07 5.80
C SER A 268 -1.29 -6.22 4.40
N HIS A 269 -0.32 -5.39 4.09
CA HIS A 269 0.48 -5.44 2.87
C HIS A 269 1.94 -5.60 3.25
N MET A 270 2.56 -6.70 2.83
CA MET A 270 3.95 -7.04 3.11
C MET A 270 4.74 -7.07 1.81
N GLU A 271 5.81 -6.32 1.72
CA GLU A 271 6.79 -6.39 0.63
C GLU A 271 7.94 -7.29 1.02
N TRP A 272 8.34 -8.19 0.10
CA TRP A 272 9.39 -9.17 0.34
C TRP A 272 10.10 -9.60 -0.95
N PHE A 273 11.30 -10.12 -0.80
CA PHE A 273 12.14 -10.57 -1.90
C PHE A 273 12.39 -12.07 -1.84
N ARG A 274 12.39 -12.71 -3.01
CA ARG A 274 13.00 -14.00 -3.24
C ARG A 274 14.39 -13.80 -3.82
N ARG A 275 15.44 -14.10 -3.05
CA ARG A 275 16.84 -13.98 -3.50
C ARG A 275 17.16 -15.05 -4.55
N LYS A 276 18.27 -14.87 -5.28
CA LYS A 276 18.74 -15.84 -6.28
C LYS A 276 19.06 -17.22 -5.72
N ASP A 277 19.44 -17.33 -4.44
CA ASP A 277 19.68 -18.57 -3.73
C ASP A 277 18.40 -19.24 -3.21
N GLY A 278 17.24 -18.68 -3.49
CA GLY A 278 15.93 -19.15 -3.04
C GLY A 278 15.53 -18.68 -1.65
N SER A 279 16.41 -18.05 -0.87
CA SER A 279 16.06 -17.50 0.44
C SER A 279 15.13 -16.31 0.33
N ILE A 280 14.38 -16.02 1.41
CA ILE A 280 13.45 -14.89 1.47
C ILE A 280 14.00 -13.76 2.35
N ALA A 281 13.56 -12.55 2.08
CA ALA A 281 13.79 -11.41 2.96
C ALA A 281 12.56 -10.47 2.95
N ILE A 282 11.99 -10.21 4.12
CA ILE A 282 10.89 -9.27 4.28
C ILE A 282 11.46 -7.85 4.26
N SER A 283 10.93 -7.01 3.38
CA SER A 283 11.30 -5.61 3.25
C SER A 283 10.57 -4.76 4.28
N GLU A 284 9.24 -4.70 4.17
CA GLU A 284 8.39 -3.96 5.10
C GLU A 284 6.97 -4.53 5.15
N ILE A 285 6.23 -4.15 6.19
CA ILE A 285 4.82 -4.53 6.35
C ILE A 285 4.02 -3.31 6.77
N ALA A 286 2.95 -3.02 6.05
CA ALA A 286 1.96 -2.01 6.43
C ALA A 286 0.67 -2.67 6.93
N ALA A 287 0.13 -2.22 8.06
CA ALA A 287 -1.14 -2.72 8.62
C ALA A 287 -2.33 -1.93 8.08
N ARG A 288 -2.48 -1.94 6.78
CA ARG A 288 -3.55 -1.26 6.04
C ARG A 288 -3.82 -1.96 4.71
N PRO A 289 -4.99 -1.71 4.10
CA PRO A 289 -5.23 -2.14 2.72
C PRO A 289 -4.17 -1.58 1.75
N PRO A 290 -3.69 -2.39 0.79
CA PRO A 290 -2.70 -1.96 -0.18
C PRO A 290 -3.26 -0.92 -1.16
N GLY A 291 -2.38 -0.04 -1.67
CA GLY A 291 -2.64 0.90 -2.76
C GLY A 291 -2.54 0.26 -4.14
N ALA A 292 -2.20 1.07 -5.14
CA ALA A 292 -1.80 0.62 -6.48
C ALA A 292 -2.71 -0.45 -7.11
N GLN A 293 -4.02 -0.35 -6.93
CA GLN A 293 -5.02 -1.31 -7.43
C GLN A 293 -4.92 -2.74 -6.86
N PHE A 294 -4.07 -3.03 -5.88
CA PHE A 294 -3.97 -4.39 -5.30
C PHE A 294 -5.30 -4.89 -4.74
N THR A 295 -6.10 -4.02 -4.09
CA THR A 295 -7.46 -4.39 -3.67
C THR A 295 -8.35 -4.77 -4.85
N THR A 296 -8.16 -4.14 -6.03
CA THR A 296 -8.86 -4.53 -7.27
C THR A 296 -8.36 -5.88 -7.77
N LEU A 297 -7.03 -6.11 -7.79
CA LEU A 297 -6.48 -7.40 -8.19
C LEU A 297 -7.01 -8.54 -7.32
N ILE A 298 -7.01 -8.36 -6.00
CA ILE A 298 -7.60 -9.32 -5.05
C ILE A 298 -9.07 -9.55 -5.35
N SER A 299 -9.83 -8.47 -5.60
CA SER A 299 -11.27 -8.57 -5.90
C SER A 299 -11.53 -9.37 -7.18
N ARG A 300 -10.78 -9.11 -8.25
CA ARG A 300 -10.93 -9.78 -9.54
C ARG A 300 -10.42 -11.22 -9.52
N ALA A 301 -9.34 -11.49 -8.76
CA ALA A 301 -8.80 -12.84 -8.62
C ALA A 301 -9.73 -13.76 -7.80
N CYS A 302 -10.45 -13.22 -6.82
CA CYS A 302 -11.24 -14.00 -5.87
C CYS A 302 -12.77 -13.86 -6.05
N ASP A 303 -13.25 -13.10 -7.03
CA ASP A 303 -14.69 -12.85 -7.29
C ASP A 303 -15.45 -12.27 -6.09
N PHE A 304 -14.86 -11.29 -5.39
CA PHE A 304 -15.53 -10.56 -4.32
C PHE A 304 -15.04 -9.10 -4.24
N ASP A 305 -15.69 -8.27 -3.48
CA ASP A 305 -15.24 -6.89 -3.24
C ASP A 305 -14.33 -6.85 -2.00
N ALA A 306 -13.02 -6.74 -2.23
CA ALA A 306 -12.01 -6.76 -1.15
C ALA A 306 -12.12 -5.56 -0.21
N ILE A 307 -12.52 -4.37 -0.71
CA ILE A 307 -12.69 -3.18 0.12
C ILE A 307 -13.93 -3.33 1.01
N LYS A 308 -15.04 -3.79 0.45
CA LYS A 308 -16.26 -4.06 1.21
C LYS A 308 -16.05 -5.18 2.24
N ALA A 309 -15.33 -6.22 1.86
CA ALA A 309 -14.96 -7.30 2.77
C ALA A 309 -14.08 -6.80 3.92
N TRP A 310 -13.09 -5.93 3.63
CA TRP A 310 -12.30 -5.26 4.66
C TRP A 310 -13.18 -4.40 5.58
N ALA A 311 -14.11 -3.63 5.05
CA ALA A 311 -15.02 -2.82 5.85
C ALA A 311 -15.87 -3.68 6.80
N ARG A 312 -16.43 -4.81 6.32
CA ARG A 312 -17.19 -5.76 7.13
C ARG A 312 -16.31 -6.44 8.19
N LEU A 313 -15.11 -6.84 7.82
CA LEU A 313 -14.13 -7.40 8.74
C LEU A 313 -13.83 -6.42 9.90
N MET A 314 -13.56 -5.15 9.57
CA MET A 314 -13.18 -4.14 10.56
C MET A 314 -14.33 -3.68 11.46
N ILE A 315 -15.57 -3.72 10.97
CA ILE A 315 -16.75 -3.19 11.69
C ILE A 315 -17.50 -4.27 12.45
N TYR A 316 -17.63 -5.46 11.85
CA TYR A 316 -18.47 -6.53 12.38
C TYR A 316 -17.70 -7.76 12.83
N ASP A 317 -16.36 -7.77 12.69
CA ASP A 317 -15.53 -8.96 12.87
C ASP A 317 -15.99 -10.13 11.96
N GLU A 318 -16.51 -9.80 10.78
CA GLU A 318 -17.01 -10.78 9.82
C GLU A 318 -15.83 -11.43 9.07
N PRO A 319 -15.70 -12.76 9.11
CA PRO A 319 -14.59 -13.44 8.46
C PRO A 319 -14.68 -13.32 6.93
N VAL A 320 -13.52 -13.13 6.30
CA VAL A 320 -13.33 -13.14 4.84
C VAL A 320 -12.59 -14.40 4.47
N SER A 321 -13.03 -15.09 3.42
CA SER A 321 -12.34 -16.28 2.89
C SER A 321 -12.02 -16.08 1.40
N PRO A 322 -10.92 -15.37 1.07
CA PRO A 322 -10.54 -15.14 -0.32
C PRO A 322 -10.03 -16.45 -0.94
N GLU A 323 -10.78 -16.99 -1.89
CA GLU A 323 -10.38 -18.12 -2.73
C GLU A 323 -9.91 -17.60 -4.09
N ILE A 324 -8.66 -17.85 -4.44
CA ILE A 324 -8.08 -17.39 -5.72
C ILE A 324 -8.60 -18.29 -6.84
N LYS A 325 -9.49 -17.75 -7.67
CA LYS A 325 -10.10 -18.43 -8.82
C LYS A 325 -9.37 -18.15 -10.12
N TYR A 326 -8.85 -16.94 -10.25
CA TYR A 326 -8.19 -16.42 -11.46
C TYR A 326 -6.81 -15.88 -11.14
N SER A 327 -5.92 -15.93 -12.11
CA SER A 327 -4.77 -15.03 -12.15
C SER A 327 -5.25 -13.66 -12.61
N CYS A 328 -4.76 -12.60 -11.99
CA CYS A 328 -5.16 -11.23 -12.27
C CYS A 328 -3.94 -10.33 -12.33
N GLY A 329 -3.90 -9.37 -13.23
CA GLY A 329 -2.76 -8.47 -13.29
C GLY A 329 -3.11 -7.06 -13.76
N ALA A 330 -2.24 -6.12 -13.40
CA ALA A 330 -2.32 -4.72 -13.78
C ALA A 330 -1.11 -4.31 -14.61
N ALA A 331 -1.34 -3.64 -15.73
CA ALA A 331 -0.35 -2.87 -16.47
C ALA A 331 -0.61 -1.40 -16.21
N TYR A 332 0.37 -0.68 -15.68
CA TYR A 332 0.28 0.73 -15.38
C TYR A 332 0.81 1.53 -16.56
N LEU A 333 0.04 2.52 -17.00
CA LEU A 333 0.31 3.32 -18.19
C LEU A 333 1.02 4.61 -17.76
N ARG A 334 2.37 4.58 -17.81
CA ARG A 334 3.22 5.67 -17.37
C ARG A 334 3.61 6.57 -18.54
N GLY A 335 3.39 7.88 -18.36
CA GLY A 335 3.70 8.89 -19.36
C GLY A 335 5.20 9.03 -19.61
N GLN A 336 5.57 9.17 -20.89
CA GLN A 336 6.93 9.39 -21.34
C GLN A 336 7.11 10.82 -21.85
N GLY A 337 8.18 11.48 -21.44
CA GLY A 337 8.44 12.90 -21.69
C GLY A 337 8.15 13.76 -20.46
N GLU A 338 7.93 15.05 -20.70
CA GLU A 338 7.61 16.04 -19.69
C GLU A 338 6.29 16.75 -20.03
N GLY A 339 5.65 17.39 -19.04
CA GLY A 339 4.42 18.14 -19.23
C GLY A 339 3.17 17.32 -18.94
N LYS A 340 2.15 17.48 -19.80
CA LYS A 340 0.83 16.87 -19.66
C LYS A 340 0.60 15.79 -20.70
N VAL A 341 -0.34 14.89 -20.44
CA VAL A 341 -0.75 13.88 -21.42
C VAL A 341 -1.27 14.58 -22.68
N SER A 342 -0.57 14.38 -23.79
CA SER A 342 -0.92 14.92 -25.11
C SER A 342 -1.53 13.85 -26.02
N GLN A 343 -1.13 12.58 -25.86
CA GLN A 343 -1.59 11.49 -26.71
C GLN A 343 -1.53 10.14 -25.96
N VAL A 344 -2.44 9.22 -26.32
CA VAL A 344 -2.44 7.81 -25.88
C VAL A 344 -2.56 6.92 -27.11
N GLU A 345 -1.49 6.18 -27.39
CA GLU A 345 -1.39 5.31 -28.56
C GLU A 345 -1.54 3.84 -28.18
N GLY A 346 -1.97 3.00 -29.12
CA GLY A 346 -2.04 1.55 -28.98
C GLY A 346 -3.18 1.01 -28.11
N LEU A 347 -3.75 1.83 -27.21
CA LEU A 347 -4.77 1.37 -26.24
C LEU A 347 -6.04 0.83 -26.93
N GLY A 348 -6.44 1.38 -28.06
CA GLY A 348 -7.60 0.89 -28.82
C GLY A 348 -7.43 -0.55 -29.30
N ALA A 349 -6.28 -0.88 -29.86
CA ALA A 349 -5.94 -2.23 -30.31
C ALA A 349 -5.94 -3.24 -29.14
N ILE A 350 -5.33 -2.86 -28.01
CA ILE A 350 -5.33 -3.67 -26.78
C ILE A 350 -6.74 -3.94 -26.28
N ARG A 351 -7.61 -2.93 -26.24
CA ARG A 351 -9.01 -3.08 -25.81
C ARG A 351 -9.78 -4.04 -26.69
N THR A 352 -9.55 -4.01 -28.01
CA THR A 352 -10.20 -4.92 -28.95
C THR A 352 -9.66 -6.34 -28.79
N LYS A 353 -8.34 -6.51 -28.74
CA LYS A 353 -7.69 -7.82 -28.68
C LYS A 353 -8.02 -8.58 -27.39
N TYR A 354 -8.06 -7.89 -26.27
CA TYR A 354 -8.23 -8.47 -24.93
C TYR A 354 -9.59 -8.16 -24.28
N ALA A 355 -10.60 -7.82 -25.10
CA ALA A 355 -11.92 -7.42 -24.61
C ALA A 355 -12.54 -8.40 -23.62
N ASP A 356 -12.37 -9.71 -23.83
CA ASP A 356 -12.97 -10.78 -23.02
C ASP A 356 -12.29 -10.97 -21.65
N ILE A 357 -11.07 -10.48 -21.47
CA ILE A 357 -10.30 -10.69 -20.23
C ILE A 357 -9.98 -9.39 -19.46
N ILE A 358 -10.16 -8.22 -20.08
CA ILE A 358 -10.04 -6.92 -19.40
C ILE A 358 -11.22 -6.75 -18.46
N THR A 359 -10.93 -6.48 -17.18
CA THR A 359 -11.94 -6.25 -16.15
C THR A 359 -12.08 -4.79 -15.76
N ASP A 360 -10.99 -4.04 -15.78
CA ASP A 360 -10.96 -2.63 -15.41
C ASP A 360 -9.96 -1.87 -16.27
N ILE A 361 -10.29 -0.64 -16.60
CA ILE A 361 -9.41 0.24 -17.35
C ILE A 361 -9.58 1.69 -16.90
N ARG A 362 -8.46 2.36 -16.63
CA ARG A 362 -8.40 3.80 -16.47
C ARG A 362 -7.59 4.38 -17.62
N VAL A 363 -8.29 5.05 -18.51
CA VAL A 363 -7.65 5.71 -19.66
C VAL A 363 -7.02 7.02 -19.19
N PRO A 364 -5.73 7.27 -19.52
CA PRO A 364 -5.11 8.58 -19.28
C PRO A 364 -5.89 9.68 -20.02
N LYS A 365 -6.12 10.81 -19.35
CA LYS A 365 -6.89 11.92 -19.93
C LYS A 365 -5.96 12.93 -20.59
N ILE A 366 -6.28 13.38 -21.79
CA ILE A 366 -5.56 14.48 -22.45
C ILE A 366 -5.59 15.71 -21.55
N GLY A 367 -4.43 16.35 -21.35
CA GLY A 367 -4.25 17.49 -20.43
C GLY A 367 -4.02 17.08 -18.97
N GLN A 368 -4.04 15.79 -18.62
CA GLN A 368 -3.70 15.30 -17.28
C GLN A 368 -2.21 15.55 -16.99
N GLU A 369 -1.91 16.08 -15.79
CA GLU A 369 -0.53 16.24 -15.31
C GLU A 369 0.20 14.91 -15.19
N LYS A 370 1.51 14.93 -15.41
CA LYS A 370 2.41 13.78 -15.19
C LYS A 370 2.27 13.26 -13.75
N SER A 371 2.08 11.97 -13.62
CA SER A 371 2.06 11.31 -12.31
C SER A 371 3.46 11.21 -11.73
N LEU A 372 3.59 11.50 -10.44
CA LEU A 372 4.85 11.32 -9.69
C LEU A 372 4.97 9.92 -9.05
N SER A 373 4.03 9.02 -9.35
CA SER A 373 4.02 7.66 -8.81
C SER A 373 4.31 6.60 -9.88
N TYR A 374 4.67 5.40 -9.44
CA TYR A 374 4.82 4.24 -10.33
C TYR A 374 3.49 3.79 -10.97
N GLU A 375 2.34 4.26 -10.48
CA GLU A 375 1.02 3.95 -11.07
C GLU A 375 0.77 4.68 -12.39
N GLY A 376 1.51 5.77 -12.69
CA GLY A 376 1.32 6.54 -13.91
C GLY A 376 -0.05 7.20 -14.04
N GLU A 377 -0.45 7.47 -15.26
CA GLU A 377 -1.65 8.24 -15.61
C GLU A 377 -2.90 7.36 -15.75
N GLY A 378 -2.68 6.05 -15.96
CA GLY A 378 -3.77 5.09 -16.13
C GLY A 378 -3.34 3.64 -15.90
N PHE A 379 -4.27 2.72 -16.10
CA PHE A 379 -3.97 1.28 -15.97
C PHE A 379 -4.95 0.44 -16.79
N VAL A 380 -4.54 -0.79 -17.08
CA VAL A 380 -5.38 -1.87 -17.58
C VAL A 380 -5.26 -3.06 -16.64
N ILE A 381 -6.40 -3.55 -16.14
CA ILE A 381 -6.46 -4.76 -15.31
C ILE A 381 -7.18 -5.84 -16.11
N LEU A 382 -6.64 -7.03 -16.06
CA LEU A 382 -7.19 -8.19 -16.75
C LEU A 382 -7.07 -9.44 -15.89
N ARG A 383 -7.95 -10.42 -16.12
CA ARG A 383 -7.93 -11.71 -15.44
C ARG A 383 -8.17 -12.87 -16.38
N HIS A 384 -7.57 -14.01 -16.07
CA HIS A 384 -7.79 -15.28 -16.77
C HIS A 384 -7.47 -16.46 -15.84
N PRO A 385 -8.11 -17.65 -16.01
CA PRO A 385 -7.75 -18.84 -15.23
C PRO A 385 -6.30 -19.31 -15.44
N ASP A 386 -5.75 -19.10 -16.64
CA ASP A 386 -4.35 -19.39 -16.98
C ASP A 386 -3.49 -18.12 -16.81
N SER A 387 -2.48 -18.21 -15.93
CA SER A 387 -1.56 -17.11 -15.63
C SER A 387 -0.70 -16.68 -16.82
N LYS A 388 -0.37 -17.62 -17.74
CA LYS A 388 0.42 -17.31 -18.93
C LYS A 388 -0.31 -16.33 -19.84
N VAL A 389 -1.63 -16.48 -20.02
CA VAL A 389 -2.45 -15.56 -20.81
C VAL A 389 -2.41 -14.15 -20.21
N VAL A 390 -2.52 -14.05 -18.88
CA VAL A 390 -2.41 -12.76 -18.15
C VAL A 390 -1.03 -12.14 -18.36
N GLU A 391 0.02 -12.92 -18.23
CA GLU A 391 1.41 -12.49 -18.32
C GLU A 391 1.78 -11.97 -19.71
N GLU A 392 1.41 -12.71 -20.76
CA GLU A 392 1.61 -12.33 -22.15
C GLU A 392 0.83 -11.06 -22.49
N ALA A 393 -0.42 -10.95 -22.06
CA ALA A 393 -1.23 -9.76 -22.27
C ALA A 393 -0.64 -8.53 -21.55
N LEU A 394 -0.23 -8.67 -20.30
CA LEU A 394 0.43 -7.58 -19.56
C LEU A 394 1.72 -7.10 -20.24
N LYS A 395 2.53 -8.05 -20.75
CA LYS A 395 3.75 -7.74 -21.47
C LYS A 395 3.43 -6.96 -22.75
N GLU A 396 2.48 -7.45 -23.56
CA GLU A 396 2.08 -6.77 -24.80
C GLU A 396 1.52 -5.37 -24.52
N ILE A 397 0.72 -5.19 -23.46
CA ILE A 397 0.17 -3.88 -23.08
C ILE A 397 1.30 -2.87 -22.84
N VAL A 398 2.29 -3.22 -22.01
CA VAL A 398 3.39 -2.30 -21.66
C VAL A 398 4.37 -2.06 -22.82
N GLU A 399 4.41 -2.96 -23.81
CA GLU A 399 5.20 -2.83 -25.02
C GLU A 399 4.47 -2.02 -26.11
N THR A 400 3.14 -2.03 -26.13
CA THR A 400 2.31 -1.45 -27.21
C THR A 400 1.75 -0.08 -26.83
N VAL A 401 1.26 0.08 -25.59
CA VAL A 401 0.60 1.34 -25.19
C VAL A 401 1.66 2.39 -24.88
N ARG A 402 1.49 3.57 -25.48
CA ARG A 402 2.33 4.74 -25.21
C ARG A 402 1.46 5.90 -24.73
N VAL A 403 1.85 6.48 -23.61
CA VAL A 403 1.30 7.72 -23.07
C VAL A 403 2.34 8.80 -23.31
N VAL A 404 2.07 9.72 -24.23
CA VAL A 404 2.98 10.79 -24.62
C VAL A 404 2.67 12.03 -23.81
N LEU A 405 3.70 12.62 -23.22
CA LEU A 405 3.62 13.90 -22.52
C LEU A 405 4.23 15.02 -23.40
N ALA A 406 3.63 16.21 -23.38
CA ALA A 406 4.11 17.40 -24.08
C ALA A 406 3.69 18.68 -23.35
#